data_499e2a0593d4c4850057355473bc8164
#
_entry.id   499e2a0593d4c4850057355473bc8164
#
_cell.length_a   1.000
_cell.length_b   1.000
_cell.length_c   1.000
_cell.angle_alpha   90.00
_cell.angle_beta   90.00
_cell.angle_gamma   90.00
#
_symmetry.space_group_name_H-M   'P 1'
#
loop_
_entity.id
_entity.type
_entity.pdbx_description
1 polymer ?
#
loop_
_entity_poly.entity_id
_entity_poly.type
_entity_poly.pdbx_seq_one_letter_code
_entity_poly.pdbx_strand_id
1 'polypeptide(L)'
;VKVGLGRRQLFSKDVDAMYRQAVLLKALKMDAGLDLPSVVAAYRELVKDEFDFRVELSKLDRFSRLIQKDFRDLITTPAPLRHLCSERVLTCEWLAGPQLLDVFRESTAALPHAQARTFGSWRRLYATLHTCWGAQIFRQGEFHTDPHPGNVVLLEDGRVGLLDWGQTKVLPPDKVDSCAECVVCMARGDAEGLARTIERSGIAELENPSVALWALISYTYF
;
A
#
# COMPACT_ATOMS: atom_id res chain seq x y z
N VAL A 1 9.41 12.68 -13.01
CA VAL A 1 8.97 11.92 -14.20
C VAL A 1 9.33 10.46 -14.01
N LYS A 2 8.36 9.55 -14.16
CA LYS A 2 8.58 8.10 -14.25
C LYS A 2 8.57 7.71 -15.73
N VAL A 3 9.53 6.86 -16.15
CA VAL A 3 9.62 6.37 -17.54
C VAL A 3 9.67 4.84 -17.54
N GLY A 4 8.71 4.23 -18.21
CA GLY A 4 8.62 2.78 -18.38
C GLY A 4 9.67 2.24 -19.34
N LEU A 5 10.60 1.44 -18.83
CA LEU A 5 11.71 0.86 -19.58
C LEU A 5 11.25 -0.34 -20.39
N GLY A 6 10.34 -0.30 -21.31
CA GLY A 6 10.04 -1.30 -22.36
C GLY A 6 10.23 -2.81 -22.08
N ARG A 7 10.39 -3.22 -20.80
CA ARG A 7 10.72 -4.59 -20.40
C ARG A 7 9.50 -5.49 -20.14
N ARG A 8 8.29 -5.02 -20.50
CA ARG A 8 7.04 -5.78 -20.30
C ARG A 8 7.11 -7.21 -20.81
N GLN A 9 7.69 -7.41 -22.02
CA GLN A 9 7.80 -8.74 -22.61
C GLN A 9 8.79 -9.67 -21.91
N LEU A 10 9.92 -9.12 -21.44
CA LEU A 10 10.91 -9.89 -20.65
C LEU A 10 10.30 -10.29 -19.31
N PHE A 11 9.69 -9.36 -18.62
CA PHE A 11 9.06 -9.60 -17.34
C PHE A 11 7.91 -10.64 -17.43
N SER A 12 7.06 -10.55 -18.47
CA SER A 12 6.02 -11.56 -18.70
C SER A 12 6.60 -12.96 -18.87
N LYS A 13 7.72 -13.10 -19.60
CA LYS A 13 8.39 -14.40 -19.75
C LYS A 13 8.97 -14.92 -18.43
N ASP A 14 9.51 -14.04 -17.59
CA ASP A 14 10.06 -14.41 -16.29
C ASP A 14 8.95 -14.89 -15.35
N VAL A 15 7.82 -14.19 -15.28
CA VAL A 15 6.66 -14.62 -14.49
C VAL A 15 6.07 -15.92 -15.01
N ASP A 16 6.02 -16.12 -16.35
CA ASP A 16 5.59 -17.38 -16.94
C ASP A 16 6.54 -18.55 -16.59
N ALA A 17 7.83 -18.26 -16.51
CA ALA A 17 8.83 -19.26 -16.07
C ALA A 17 8.64 -19.60 -14.57
N MET A 18 8.44 -18.57 -13.72
CA MET A 18 8.14 -18.76 -12.30
C MET A 18 6.87 -19.60 -12.10
N TYR A 19 5.82 -19.32 -12.87
CA TYR A 19 4.58 -20.09 -12.78
C TYR A 19 4.78 -21.56 -13.14
N ARG A 20 5.51 -21.87 -14.22
CA ARG A 20 5.83 -23.24 -14.60
C ARG A 20 6.65 -23.97 -13.52
N GLN A 21 7.60 -23.27 -12.89
CA GLN A 21 8.37 -23.82 -11.78
C GLN A 21 7.49 -24.09 -10.56
N ALA A 22 6.59 -23.17 -10.22
CA ALA A 22 5.65 -23.33 -9.11
C ALA A 22 4.73 -24.55 -9.31
N VAL A 23 4.21 -24.73 -10.53
CA VAL A 23 3.40 -25.93 -10.90
C VAL A 23 4.21 -27.23 -10.76
N LEU A 24 5.46 -27.23 -11.20
CA LEU A 24 6.35 -28.39 -11.08
C LEU A 24 6.64 -28.73 -9.60
N LEU A 25 6.97 -27.73 -8.78
CA LEU A 25 7.21 -27.91 -7.34
C LEU A 25 5.99 -28.48 -6.62
N LYS A 26 4.79 -27.98 -6.95
CA LYS A 26 3.52 -28.52 -6.43
C LYS A 26 3.32 -29.98 -6.84
N ALA A 27 3.55 -30.30 -8.11
CA ALA A 27 3.43 -31.70 -8.62
C ALA A 27 4.42 -32.64 -7.93
N LEU A 28 5.60 -32.17 -7.58
CA LEU A 28 6.63 -32.93 -6.85
C LEU A 28 6.42 -32.93 -5.33
N LYS A 29 5.38 -32.27 -4.81
CA LYS A 29 5.12 -32.08 -3.37
C LYS A 29 6.28 -31.40 -2.62
N MET A 30 6.98 -30.48 -3.30
CA MET A 30 8.13 -29.74 -2.76
C MET A 30 7.76 -28.27 -2.41
N ASP A 31 6.49 -27.96 -2.39
CA ASP A 31 5.93 -26.62 -2.15
C ASP A 31 5.73 -26.29 -0.65
N ALA A 32 6.19 -27.15 0.25
CA ALA A 32 6.08 -26.99 1.71
C ALA A 32 4.62 -26.69 2.19
N GLY A 33 3.60 -27.17 1.43
CA GLY A 33 2.18 -26.92 1.74
C GLY A 33 1.66 -25.55 1.30
N LEU A 34 2.48 -24.76 0.57
CA LEU A 34 2.06 -23.49 0.01
C LEU A 34 1.49 -23.68 -1.40
N ASP A 35 0.39 -23.04 -1.73
CA ASP A 35 -0.13 -23.00 -3.10
C ASP A 35 0.67 -22.01 -3.97
N LEU A 36 1.95 -22.35 -4.24
CA LEU A 36 2.86 -21.52 -5.02
C LEU A 36 2.29 -21.09 -6.39
N PRO A 37 1.59 -21.96 -7.16
CA PRO A 37 0.96 -21.54 -8.40
C PRO A 37 -0.04 -20.39 -8.22
N SER A 38 -0.89 -20.46 -7.21
CA SER A 38 -1.86 -19.39 -6.92
C SER A 38 -1.18 -18.10 -6.47
N VAL A 39 -0.10 -18.18 -5.71
CA VAL A 39 0.71 -17.02 -5.31
C VAL A 39 1.32 -16.34 -6.55
N VAL A 40 1.94 -17.11 -7.44
CA VAL A 40 2.53 -16.54 -8.68
C VAL A 40 1.47 -16.01 -9.62
N ALA A 41 0.30 -16.66 -9.70
CA ALA A 41 -0.83 -16.14 -10.49
C ALA A 41 -1.34 -14.81 -9.94
N ALA A 42 -1.49 -14.68 -8.62
CA ALA A 42 -1.87 -13.41 -7.97
C ALA A 42 -0.83 -12.32 -8.22
N TYR A 43 0.45 -12.63 -8.11
CA TYR A 43 1.54 -11.71 -8.42
C TYR A 43 1.51 -11.25 -9.89
N ARG A 44 1.23 -12.16 -10.83
CA ARG A 44 1.09 -11.86 -12.26
C ARG A 44 -0.02 -10.83 -12.53
N GLU A 45 -1.16 -10.98 -11.87
CA GLU A 45 -2.27 -10.03 -12.00
C GLU A 45 -1.89 -8.66 -11.42
N LEU A 46 -1.26 -8.64 -10.25
CA LEU A 46 -0.83 -7.40 -9.60
C LEU A 46 0.13 -6.58 -10.49
N VAL A 47 1.04 -7.24 -11.18
CA VAL A 47 2.09 -6.58 -11.96
C VAL A 47 1.65 -6.20 -13.37
N LYS A 48 0.53 -6.71 -13.87
CA LYS A 48 0.02 -6.34 -15.21
C LYS A 48 -0.15 -4.83 -15.37
N ASP A 49 -0.61 -4.18 -14.33
CA ASP A 49 -0.92 -2.74 -14.31
C ASP A 49 0.31 -1.86 -14.14
N GLU A 50 1.43 -2.39 -13.65
CA GLU A 50 2.67 -1.62 -13.43
C GLU A 50 3.34 -1.11 -14.73
N PHE A 51 2.96 -1.67 -15.87
CA PHE A 51 3.50 -1.29 -17.17
C PHE A 51 2.65 -0.26 -17.93
N ASP A 52 1.55 0.20 -17.35
CA ASP A 52 0.68 1.22 -17.92
C ASP A 52 0.47 2.39 -16.94
N PHE A 53 1.24 3.43 -17.10
CA PHE A 53 1.13 4.61 -16.22
C PHE A 53 -0.20 5.36 -16.31
N ARG A 54 -1.06 5.05 -17.27
CA ARG A 54 -2.45 5.57 -17.29
C ARG A 54 -3.26 4.97 -16.14
N VAL A 55 -2.96 3.73 -15.74
CA VAL A 55 -3.57 3.08 -14.57
C VAL A 55 -3.13 3.79 -13.30
N GLU A 56 -1.81 4.01 -13.11
CA GLU A 56 -1.28 4.76 -11.96
C GLU A 56 -1.84 6.19 -11.91
N LEU A 57 -1.94 6.87 -13.04
CA LEU A 57 -2.56 8.19 -13.15
C LEU A 57 -4.02 8.19 -12.66
N SER A 58 -4.79 7.18 -13.07
CA SER A 58 -6.19 7.03 -12.63
C SER A 58 -6.30 6.79 -11.12
N LYS A 59 -5.40 5.97 -10.55
CA LYS A 59 -5.30 5.73 -9.11
C LYS A 59 -4.94 7.02 -8.37
N LEU A 60 -3.90 7.72 -8.80
CA LEU A 60 -3.49 9.02 -8.25
C LEU A 60 -4.65 10.00 -8.19
N ASP A 61 -5.47 10.09 -9.23
CA ASP A 61 -6.64 10.96 -9.26
C ASP A 61 -7.70 10.61 -8.21
N ARG A 62 -7.94 9.31 -8.00
CA ARG A 62 -8.91 8.86 -6.99
C ARG A 62 -8.44 9.17 -5.59
N PHE A 63 -7.19 8.84 -5.28
CA PHE A 63 -6.60 9.10 -3.96
C PHE A 63 -6.40 10.60 -3.69
N SER A 64 -6.01 11.38 -4.70
CA SER A 64 -5.93 12.84 -4.58
C SER A 64 -7.26 13.44 -4.14
N ARG A 65 -8.39 12.99 -4.69
CA ARG A 65 -9.72 13.49 -4.28
C ARG A 65 -10.04 13.19 -2.81
N LEU A 66 -9.71 11.98 -2.32
CA LEU A 66 -9.87 11.64 -0.90
C LEU A 66 -9.02 12.55 -0.02
N ILE A 67 -7.73 12.67 -0.37
CA ILE A 67 -6.76 13.46 0.39
C ILE A 67 -7.16 14.94 0.40
N GLN A 68 -7.54 15.50 -0.73
CA GLN A 68 -8.01 16.89 -0.82
C GLN A 68 -9.28 17.14 0.00
N LYS A 69 -10.17 16.15 0.11
CA LYS A 69 -11.39 16.28 0.89
C LYS A 69 -11.13 16.26 2.40
N ASP A 70 -10.33 15.31 2.87
CA ASP A 70 -10.26 14.97 4.29
C ASP A 70 -8.92 15.35 4.96
N PHE A 71 -7.85 15.52 4.17
CA PHE A 71 -6.47 15.67 4.67
C PHE A 71 -5.68 16.82 4.05
N ARG A 72 -6.30 17.69 3.26
CA ARG A 72 -5.62 18.74 2.44
C ARG A 72 -4.62 19.60 3.19
N ASP A 73 -4.88 19.86 4.49
CA ASP A 73 -4.05 20.73 5.31
C ASP A 73 -2.84 19.97 5.94
N LEU A 74 -2.81 18.65 5.81
CA LEU A 74 -1.80 17.78 6.42
C LEU A 74 -1.06 16.93 5.39
N ILE A 75 -1.77 16.46 4.35
CA ILE A 75 -1.24 15.53 3.35
C ILE A 75 -1.55 16.06 1.95
N THR A 76 -0.64 15.83 1.02
CA THR A 76 -0.86 16.11 -0.41
C THR A 76 -0.33 14.97 -1.27
N THR A 77 -0.71 14.99 -2.54
CA THR A 77 -0.18 14.14 -3.61
C THR A 77 0.34 15.01 -4.74
N PRO A 78 1.32 14.56 -5.54
CA PRO A 78 1.81 15.34 -6.67
C PRO A 78 0.72 15.50 -7.73
N ALA A 79 0.50 16.71 -8.21
CA ALA A 79 -0.45 16.98 -9.29
C ALA A 79 0.08 16.41 -10.62
N PRO A 80 -0.68 15.59 -11.37
CA PRO A 80 -0.22 15.06 -12.64
C PRO A 80 -0.25 16.11 -13.76
N LEU A 81 0.81 16.18 -14.56
CA LEU A 81 0.87 16.97 -15.78
C LEU A 81 0.36 16.14 -16.96
N ARG A 82 -0.96 16.03 -17.07
CA ARG A 82 -1.66 15.06 -17.96
C ARG A 82 -1.21 15.10 -19.41
N HIS A 83 -0.94 16.29 -19.95
CA HIS A 83 -0.46 16.46 -21.34
C HIS A 83 0.93 15.89 -21.59
N LEU A 84 1.68 15.57 -20.52
CA LEU A 84 2.99 14.93 -20.56
C LEU A 84 2.93 13.46 -20.06
N CYS A 85 1.72 12.90 -19.90
CA CYS A 85 1.52 11.53 -19.48
C CYS A 85 1.11 10.63 -20.66
N SER A 86 1.56 9.38 -20.62
CA SER A 86 1.22 8.35 -21.60
C SER A 86 1.25 6.97 -20.94
N GLU A 87 1.03 5.90 -21.71
CA GLU A 87 1.23 4.53 -21.22
C GLU A 87 2.63 4.32 -20.59
N ARG A 88 3.66 4.98 -21.14
CA ARG A 88 5.07 4.76 -20.74
C ARG A 88 5.68 5.90 -19.95
N VAL A 89 4.98 6.99 -19.77
CA VAL A 89 5.50 8.19 -19.11
C VAL A 89 4.45 8.73 -18.15
N LEU A 90 4.83 8.89 -16.89
CA LEU A 90 4.04 9.59 -15.89
C LEU A 90 4.82 10.82 -15.42
N THR A 91 4.27 11.99 -15.71
CA THR A 91 4.85 13.27 -15.32
C THR A 91 3.95 13.93 -14.29
N CYS A 92 4.51 14.25 -13.13
CA CYS A 92 3.80 14.90 -12.04
C CYS A 92 4.60 16.10 -11.53
N GLU A 93 3.93 16.93 -10.75
CA GLU A 93 4.53 17.97 -9.94
C GLU A 93 5.71 17.43 -9.12
N TRP A 94 6.72 18.26 -8.94
CA TRP A 94 7.82 17.96 -8.03
C TRP A 94 7.44 18.42 -6.62
N LEU A 95 7.34 17.50 -5.69
CA LEU A 95 7.16 17.80 -4.27
C LEU A 95 8.54 17.95 -3.62
N ALA A 96 8.93 19.20 -3.32
CA ALA A 96 10.24 19.51 -2.76
C ALA A 96 10.29 19.21 -1.26
N GLY A 97 11.28 18.41 -0.86
CA GLY A 97 11.54 18.06 0.54
C GLY A 97 12.32 16.74 0.67
N PRO A 98 12.87 16.44 1.85
CA PRO A 98 13.52 15.17 2.11
C PRO A 98 12.49 14.04 2.17
N GLN A 99 12.90 12.85 1.74
CA GLN A 99 12.12 11.65 1.99
C GLN A 99 12.16 11.27 3.47
N LEU A 100 11.06 10.77 3.99
CA LEU A 100 10.97 10.32 5.38
C LEU A 100 12.03 9.24 5.69
N LEU A 101 12.36 8.40 4.70
CA LEU A 101 13.42 7.41 4.80
C LEU A 101 14.79 8.03 5.08
N ASP A 102 15.12 9.13 4.42
CA ASP A 102 16.42 9.80 4.58
C ASP A 102 16.52 10.46 5.96
N VAL A 103 15.42 11.08 6.42
CA VAL A 103 15.33 11.63 7.76
C VAL A 103 15.54 10.56 8.83
N PHE A 104 15.04 9.33 8.62
CA PHE A 104 15.31 8.22 9.55
C PHE A 104 16.76 7.76 9.52
N ARG A 105 17.40 7.73 8.35
CA ARG A 105 18.81 7.35 8.22
C ARG A 105 19.74 8.35 8.91
N GLU A 106 19.37 9.62 8.92
CA GLU A 106 20.11 10.67 9.60
C GLU A 106 19.93 10.66 11.13
N SER A 107 19.16 9.70 11.67
CA SER A 107 18.91 9.49 13.11
C SER A 107 18.43 10.75 13.85
N THR A 108 17.63 11.56 13.21
CA THR A 108 17.09 12.77 13.84
C THR A 108 16.00 12.39 14.85
N ALA A 109 16.29 12.62 16.14
CA ALA A 109 15.34 12.38 17.22
C ALA A 109 14.13 13.32 17.17
N ALA A 110 14.25 14.46 16.50
CA ALA A 110 13.24 15.50 16.42
C ALA A 110 12.64 15.57 15.00
N LEU A 111 11.35 15.94 14.93
CA LEU A 111 10.71 16.31 13.66
C LEU A 111 11.40 17.54 13.05
N PRO A 112 11.56 17.62 11.72
CA PRO A 112 11.92 18.83 11.03
C PRO A 112 10.99 19.98 11.42
N HIS A 113 11.53 21.20 11.49
CA HIS A 113 10.83 22.37 12.05
C HIS A 113 9.45 22.63 11.40
N ALA A 114 9.33 22.46 10.09
CA ALA A 114 8.05 22.64 9.39
C ALA A 114 7.00 21.62 9.87
N GLN A 115 7.35 20.34 9.93
CA GLN A 115 6.48 19.27 10.40
C GLN A 115 6.19 19.37 11.91
N ALA A 116 7.15 19.88 12.69
CA ALA A 116 6.94 20.12 14.12
C ALA A 116 5.83 21.17 14.36
N ARG A 117 5.74 22.19 13.52
CA ARG A 117 4.63 23.18 13.57
C ARG A 117 3.29 22.56 13.23
N THR A 118 3.23 21.69 12.21
CA THR A 118 2.00 21.10 11.71
C THR A 118 1.51 19.94 12.60
N PHE A 119 2.40 19.02 12.94
CA PHE A 119 2.05 17.79 13.65
C PHE A 119 2.42 17.81 15.14
N GLY A 120 3.36 18.65 15.56
CA GLY A 120 3.84 18.74 16.95
C GLY A 120 4.74 17.59 17.39
N SER A 121 4.55 16.38 16.87
CA SER A 121 5.33 15.19 17.22
C SER A 121 5.29 14.12 16.15
N TRP A 122 6.29 13.24 16.12
CA TRP A 122 6.31 12.03 15.29
C TRP A 122 5.03 11.18 15.47
N ARG A 123 4.60 11.02 16.71
CA ARG A 123 3.38 10.26 17.03
C ARG A 123 2.15 10.79 16.28
N ARG A 124 1.98 12.11 16.23
CA ARG A 124 0.85 12.73 15.52
C ARG A 124 0.98 12.60 14.01
N LEU A 125 2.19 12.76 13.47
CA LEU A 125 2.44 12.53 12.05
C LEU A 125 2.05 11.12 11.65
N TYR A 126 2.54 10.10 12.39
CA TYR A 126 2.16 8.71 12.14
C TYR A 126 0.67 8.46 12.31
N ALA A 127 0.05 8.98 13.37
CA ALA A 127 -1.38 8.85 13.56
C ALA A 127 -2.17 9.43 12.37
N THR A 128 -1.71 10.55 11.80
CA THR A 128 -2.32 11.15 10.60
C THR A 128 -2.16 10.25 9.38
N LEU A 129 -0.96 9.71 9.14
CA LEU A 129 -0.73 8.76 8.06
C LEU A 129 -1.62 7.52 8.21
N HIS A 130 -1.67 6.89 9.39
CA HIS A 130 -2.53 5.74 9.66
C HIS A 130 -4.01 6.06 9.46
N THR A 131 -4.46 7.25 9.89
CA THR A 131 -5.84 7.70 9.65
C THR A 131 -6.12 7.86 8.16
N CYS A 132 -5.15 8.35 7.39
CA CYS A 132 -5.28 8.45 5.94
C CYS A 132 -5.39 7.06 5.27
N TRP A 133 -4.57 6.08 5.70
CA TRP A 133 -4.68 4.70 5.23
C TRP A 133 -6.01 4.06 5.64
N GLY A 134 -6.45 4.26 6.89
CA GLY A 134 -7.76 3.82 7.35
C GLY A 134 -8.91 4.40 6.51
N ALA A 135 -8.83 5.67 6.14
CA ALA A 135 -9.82 6.30 5.25
C ALA A 135 -9.83 5.67 3.85
N GLN A 136 -8.68 5.31 3.31
CA GLN A 136 -8.58 4.58 2.04
C GLN A 136 -9.28 3.22 2.12
N ILE A 137 -8.98 2.43 3.16
CA ILE A 137 -9.56 1.08 3.36
C ILE A 137 -11.08 1.18 3.61
N PHE A 138 -11.49 1.95 4.62
CA PHE A 138 -12.87 1.88 5.14
C PHE A 138 -13.87 2.78 4.41
N ARG A 139 -13.41 3.78 3.64
CA ARG A 139 -14.30 4.68 2.89
C ARG A 139 -14.26 4.48 1.39
N GLN A 140 -13.09 4.08 0.84
CA GLN A 140 -12.94 3.83 -0.58
C GLN A 140 -12.97 2.34 -0.94
N GLY A 141 -12.63 1.45 0.01
CA GLY A 141 -12.41 0.05 -0.30
C GLY A 141 -11.21 -0.21 -1.21
N GLU A 142 -10.36 0.80 -1.41
CA GLU A 142 -9.12 0.70 -2.18
C GLU A 142 -8.03 1.44 -1.42
N PHE A 143 -6.86 0.84 -1.25
CA PHE A 143 -5.77 1.41 -0.48
C PHE A 143 -4.40 1.18 -1.12
N HIS A 144 -3.48 2.06 -0.80
CA HIS A 144 -2.07 1.98 -1.19
C HIS A 144 -1.39 0.84 -0.42
N THR A 145 -0.74 -0.09 -1.14
CA THR A 145 -0.17 -1.31 -0.55
C THR A 145 1.32 -1.21 -0.24
N ASP A 146 1.97 -0.10 -0.61
CA ASP A 146 3.39 0.13 -0.35
C ASP A 146 3.63 1.41 0.49
N PRO A 147 3.33 1.40 1.81
CA PRO A 147 3.54 2.54 2.70
C PRO A 147 5.03 2.77 3.06
N HIS A 148 5.93 2.51 2.11
CA HIS A 148 7.36 2.65 2.34
C HIS A 148 7.73 4.12 2.63
N PRO A 149 8.57 4.42 3.64
CA PRO A 149 8.94 5.79 3.99
C PRO A 149 9.71 6.54 2.87
N GLY A 150 10.22 5.85 1.86
CA GLY A 150 10.74 6.43 0.63
C GLY A 150 9.66 7.04 -0.28
N ASN A 151 8.38 6.67 -0.07
CA ASN A 151 7.23 7.21 -0.79
C ASN A 151 6.57 8.38 -0.03
N VAL A 152 7.18 8.83 1.07
CA VAL A 152 6.69 9.92 1.91
C VAL A 152 7.71 11.06 1.91
N VAL A 153 7.27 12.26 1.52
CA VAL A 153 8.13 13.47 1.45
C VAL A 153 7.67 14.48 2.51
N LEU A 154 8.62 15.07 3.24
CA LEU A 154 8.34 16.11 4.22
C LEU A 154 8.49 17.49 3.58
N LEU A 155 7.38 18.18 3.33
CA LEU A 155 7.36 19.44 2.58
C LEU A 155 7.74 20.64 3.45
N GLU A 156 8.25 21.71 2.84
CA GLU A 156 8.62 22.95 3.53
C GLU A 156 7.43 23.69 4.15
N ASP A 157 6.24 23.50 3.60
CA ASP A 157 4.99 24.07 4.16
C ASP A 157 4.48 23.30 5.39
N GLY A 158 5.15 22.23 5.77
CA GLY A 158 4.85 21.39 6.92
C GLY A 158 3.94 20.20 6.62
N ARG A 159 3.35 20.11 5.43
CA ARG A 159 2.55 18.95 5.00
C ARG A 159 3.45 17.74 4.67
N VAL A 160 2.80 16.63 4.46
CA VAL A 160 3.42 15.39 3.98
C VAL A 160 2.95 15.11 2.55
N GLY A 161 3.87 14.85 1.65
CA GLY A 161 3.60 14.40 0.29
C GLY A 161 3.62 12.87 0.20
N LEU A 162 2.58 12.26 -0.39
CA LEU A 162 2.54 10.84 -0.68
C LEU A 162 2.81 10.60 -2.16
N LEU A 163 3.86 9.82 -2.45
CA LEU A 163 4.31 9.48 -3.80
C LEU A 163 3.89 8.06 -4.16
N ASP A 164 4.09 7.71 -5.43
CA ASP A 164 4.01 6.34 -5.99
C ASP A 164 2.68 5.62 -5.75
N TRP A 165 1.73 5.83 -6.65
CA TRP A 165 0.39 5.23 -6.60
C TRP A 165 0.23 4.01 -7.51
N GLY A 166 1.34 3.41 -7.95
CA GLY A 166 1.34 2.22 -8.81
C GLY A 166 0.70 1.02 -8.13
N GLN A 167 1.01 0.81 -6.85
CA GLN A 167 0.58 -0.35 -6.10
C GLN A 167 -0.62 -0.01 -5.20
N THR A 168 -1.81 -0.41 -5.62
CA THR A 168 -3.03 -0.31 -4.82
C THR A 168 -3.80 -1.63 -4.86
N LYS A 169 -4.58 -1.89 -3.82
CA LYS A 169 -5.44 -3.06 -3.72
C LYS A 169 -6.87 -2.63 -3.46
N VAL A 170 -7.79 -3.19 -4.25
CA VAL A 170 -9.23 -3.06 -4.02
C VAL A 170 -9.68 -4.21 -3.12
N LEU A 171 -10.40 -3.88 -2.07
CA LEU A 171 -11.03 -4.84 -1.17
C LEU A 171 -12.51 -5.00 -1.53
N PRO A 172 -13.01 -6.23 -1.66
CA PRO A 172 -14.45 -6.49 -1.70
C PRO A 172 -15.14 -5.95 -0.43
N PRO A 173 -16.41 -5.52 -0.50
CA PRO A 173 -17.12 -4.94 0.66
C PRO A 173 -17.12 -5.85 1.91
N ASP A 174 -17.29 -7.16 1.72
CA ASP A 174 -17.25 -8.16 2.81
C ASP A 174 -15.88 -8.21 3.50
N LYS A 175 -14.79 -7.94 2.77
CA LYS A 175 -13.45 -7.85 3.35
C LYS A 175 -13.22 -6.54 4.06
N VAL A 176 -13.76 -5.43 3.57
CA VAL A 176 -13.76 -4.14 4.27
C VAL A 176 -14.47 -4.27 5.63
N ASP A 177 -15.65 -4.90 5.65
CA ASP A 177 -16.41 -5.14 6.87
C ASP A 177 -15.64 -6.04 7.85
N SER A 178 -15.03 -7.12 7.36
CA SER A 178 -14.19 -8.00 8.19
C SER A 178 -12.98 -7.27 8.78
N CYS A 179 -12.31 -6.43 7.99
CA CYS A 179 -11.21 -5.60 8.48
C CYS A 179 -11.67 -4.61 9.57
N ALA A 180 -12.83 -3.97 9.38
CA ALA A 180 -13.39 -3.04 10.36
C ALA A 180 -13.72 -3.76 11.66
N GLU A 181 -14.34 -4.93 11.60
CA GLU A 181 -14.66 -5.75 12.77
C GLU A 181 -13.40 -6.20 13.52
N CYS A 182 -12.35 -6.62 12.81
CA CYS A 182 -11.04 -6.93 13.42
C CYS A 182 -10.48 -5.74 14.20
N VAL A 183 -10.50 -4.53 13.60
CA VAL A 183 -10.01 -3.30 14.27
C VAL A 183 -10.84 -3.01 15.52
N VAL A 184 -12.16 -3.18 15.48
CA VAL A 184 -13.05 -2.98 16.63
C VAL A 184 -12.76 -4.00 17.72
N CYS A 185 -12.59 -5.29 17.37
CA CYS A 185 -12.24 -6.34 18.32
C CYS A 185 -10.89 -6.05 19.01
N MET A 186 -9.88 -5.66 18.24
CA MET A 186 -8.56 -5.28 18.78
C MET A 186 -8.67 -4.08 19.73
N ALA A 187 -9.43 -3.04 19.36
CA ALA A 187 -9.61 -1.85 20.19
C ALA A 187 -10.33 -2.15 21.51
N ARG A 188 -11.19 -3.18 21.55
CA ARG A 188 -11.94 -3.63 22.72
C ARG A 188 -11.22 -4.70 23.54
N GLY A 189 -10.10 -5.24 23.05
CA GLY A 189 -9.43 -6.40 23.66
C GLY A 189 -10.24 -7.70 23.55
N ASP A 190 -11.16 -7.78 22.58
CA ASP A 190 -12.00 -8.96 22.32
C ASP A 190 -11.24 -9.98 21.45
N ALA A 191 -10.42 -10.80 22.09
CA ALA A 191 -9.63 -11.81 21.43
C ALA A 191 -10.47 -12.91 20.76
N GLU A 192 -11.61 -13.28 21.38
CA GLU A 192 -12.51 -14.30 20.82
C GLU A 192 -13.26 -13.76 19.59
N GLY A 193 -13.76 -12.53 19.65
CA GLY A 193 -14.38 -11.86 18.51
C GLY A 193 -13.41 -11.72 17.35
N LEU A 194 -12.17 -11.35 17.63
CA LEU A 194 -11.11 -11.27 16.62
C LEU A 194 -10.88 -12.63 15.94
N ALA A 195 -10.72 -13.71 16.72
CA ALA A 195 -10.51 -15.05 16.20
C ALA A 195 -11.68 -15.49 15.28
N ARG A 196 -12.94 -15.31 15.75
CA ARG A 196 -14.12 -15.61 14.94
C ARG A 196 -14.19 -14.82 13.64
N THR A 197 -13.81 -13.54 13.67
CA THR A 197 -13.83 -12.68 12.47
C THR A 197 -12.77 -13.12 11.47
N ILE A 198 -11.57 -13.45 11.92
CA ILE A 198 -10.48 -13.96 11.10
C ILE A 198 -10.89 -15.30 10.45
N GLU A 199 -11.46 -16.23 11.20
CA GLU A 199 -11.95 -17.51 10.69
C GLU A 199 -13.02 -17.32 9.60
N ARG A 200 -14.04 -16.50 9.88
CA ARG A 200 -15.12 -16.19 8.93
C ARG A 200 -14.64 -15.49 7.67
N SER A 201 -13.60 -14.66 7.78
CA SER A 201 -13.04 -13.92 6.66
C SER A 201 -12.26 -14.79 5.67
N GLY A 202 -11.99 -16.06 6.01
CA GLY A 202 -11.16 -16.96 5.20
C GLY A 202 -9.70 -16.56 5.11
N ILE A 203 -9.24 -15.62 5.96
CA ILE A 203 -7.84 -15.19 6.04
C ILE A 203 -6.99 -16.24 6.76
N ALA A 204 -7.62 -17.09 7.56
CA ALA A 204 -6.91 -18.06 8.37
C ALA A 204 -7.40 -19.50 8.14
N GLU A 205 -6.73 -20.21 7.26
CA GLU A 205 -6.38 -21.60 7.50
C GLU A 205 -5.06 -21.69 8.30
N LEU A 206 -4.82 -20.74 9.22
CA LEU A 206 -3.58 -20.68 9.99
C LEU A 206 -3.83 -21.34 11.35
N GLU A 207 -3.14 -22.46 11.60
CA GLU A 207 -3.19 -23.21 12.87
C GLU A 207 -2.79 -22.40 14.11
N ASN A 208 -2.29 -21.17 13.92
CA ASN A 208 -1.85 -20.30 15.01
C ASN A 208 -2.49 -18.90 14.90
N PRO A 209 -3.39 -18.52 15.86
CA PRO A 209 -4.04 -17.22 15.85
C PRO A 209 -3.08 -16.01 15.87
N SER A 210 -1.90 -16.16 16.47
CA SER A 210 -0.88 -15.09 16.47
C SER A 210 -0.28 -14.87 15.08
N VAL A 211 -0.12 -15.93 14.30
CA VAL A 211 0.35 -15.85 12.89
C VAL A 211 -0.74 -15.25 12.01
N ALA A 212 -2.03 -15.59 12.27
CA ALA A 212 -3.17 -14.97 11.58
C ALA A 212 -3.25 -13.46 11.85
N LEU A 213 -3.02 -13.03 13.09
CA LEU A 213 -2.97 -11.63 13.46
C LEU A 213 -1.80 -10.91 12.76
N TRP A 214 -0.62 -11.51 12.72
CA TRP A 214 0.53 -10.98 11.99
C TRP A 214 0.29 -10.94 10.48
N ALA A 215 -0.34 -11.96 9.91
CA ALA A 215 -0.74 -11.98 8.50
C ALA A 215 -1.76 -10.89 8.19
N LEU A 216 -2.75 -10.67 9.07
CA LEU A 216 -3.74 -9.59 8.93
C LEU A 216 -3.06 -8.22 9.00
N ILE A 217 -2.19 -8.00 9.99
CA ILE A 217 -1.41 -6.77 10.15
C ILE A 217 -0.51 -6.57 8.92
N SER A 218 0.22 -7.60 8.51
CA SER A 218 1.05 -7.55 7.30
C SER A 218 0.22 -7.30 6.04
N TYR A 219 -0.96 -7.89 5.93
CA TYR A 219 -1.85 -7.74 4.78
C TYR A 219 -2.55 -6.38 4.73
N THR A 220 -2.71 -5.70 5.87
CA THR A 220 -3.30 -4.36 5.97
C THR A 220 -2.26 -3.24 6.05
N TYR A 221 -1.01 -3.54 6.44
CA TYR A 221 0.05 -2.55 6.68
C TYR A 221 1.28 -2.74 5.78
N PHE A 222 1.37 -3.82 5.01
CA PHE A 222 2.37 -4.11 3.99
C PHE A 222 1.68 -4.62 2.74
#